data_1098e6c665f0b9fb6b5d73197a2527bf
#
_entry.id   1098e6c665f0b9fb6b5d73197a2527bf
#
_cell.length_a   1.000
_cell.length_b   1.000
_cell.length_c   1.000
_cell.angle_alpha   90.00
_cell.angle_beta   90.00
_cell.angle_gamma   90.00
#
_symmetry.space_group_name_H-M   'P 1'
#
loop_
_entity.id
_entity.type
_entity.pdbx_description
1 polymer ?
#
loop_
_entity_poly.entity_id
_entity_poly.type
_entity_poly.pdbx_seq_one_letter_code
_entity_poly.pdbx_strand_id
1 'polypeptide(L)'
;MPNYRLEYFKNDLISGITVAIMLIPQGMAYALIAGLPPIYGLYAALTPQIVYAFLGTSKQLAVGPVAMDSLLVAAGLGALSIVGPSQYIQMALLLALLMGVIQFLLGLLRMGFIVAFLSKPVISGFTSAAAIIIGLNQIKHILGISIPQSNKIHIFISLIINSQTQINFYALAIGLISILLLVVIKKCNSKIPSALVVVIISCLLYTSPSPRD
;
A
#
# COMPACT_ATOMS: atom_id res chain seq x y z
N MET A 1 -7.34 27.33 -12.84
CA MET A 1 -7.75 27.37 -11.41
C MET A 1 -8.13 28.81 -11.05
N PRO A 2 -9.34 29.29 -11.38
CA PRO A 2 -9.66 30.73 -11.26
C PRO A 2 -10.02 31.22 -9.85
N ASN A 3 -10.13 30.37 -8.82
CA ASN A 3 -10.59 30.79 -7.48
C ASN A 3 -9.76 30.17 -6.34
N TYR A 4 -8.45 30.01 -6.51
CA TYR A 4 -7.58 29.55 -5.43
C TYR A 4 -7.25 30.69 -4.49
N ARG A 5 -7.67 30.61 -3.20
CA ARG A 5 -7.37 31.59 -2.17
C ARG A 5 -6.12 31.20 -1.40
N LEU A 6 -5.31 32.18 -1.04
CA LEU A 6 -4.08 31.96 -0.24
C LEU A 6 -4.35 31.25 1.10
N GLU A 7 -5.55 31.42 1.67
CA GLU A 7 -5.97 30.75 2.89
C GLU A 7 -6.01 29.23 2.75
N TYR A 8 -6.32 28.70 1.56
CA TYR A 8 -6.33 27.27 1.30
C TYR A 8 -4.92 26.70 1.18
N PHE A 9 -3.95 27.51 0.75
CA PHE A 9 -2.57 27.07 0.54
C PHE A 9 -1.94 26.48 1.80
N LYS A 10 -2.13 27.12 2.97
CA LYS A 10 -1.61 26.64 4.23
C LYS A 10 -2.18 25.27 4.61
N ASN A 11 -3.49 25.09 4.45
CA ASN A 11 -4.15 23.83 4.76
C ASN A 11 -3.76 22.73 3.76
N ASP A 12 -3.66 23.08 2.47
CA ASP A 12 -3.25 22.15 1.42
C ASP A 12 -1.79 21.72 1.61
N LEU A 13 -0.90 22.64 2.01
CA LEU A 13 0.50 22.32 2.30
C LEU A 13 0.64 21.35 3.47
N ILE A 14 -0.07 21.60 4.58
CA ILE A 14 -0.05 20.72 5.75
C ILE A 14 -0.61 19.33 5.39
N SER A 15 -1.72 19.30 4.66
CA SER A 15 -2.33 18.05 4.20
C SER A 15 -1.42 17.30 3.23
N GLY A 16 -0.79 18.01 2.29
CA GLY A 16 0.14 17.45 1.32
C GLY A 16 1.38 16.83 1.99
N ILE A 17 1.99 17.54 2.94
CA ILE A 17 3.13 17.03 3.70
C ILE A 17 2.72 15.79 4.52
N THR A 18 1.56 15.82 5.16
CA THR A 18 1.06 14.69 5.93
C THR A 18 0.88 13.45 5.07
N VAL A 19 0.24 13.62 3.89
CA VAL A 19 0.03 12.53 2.94
C VAL A 19 1.37 12.02 2.39
N ALA A 20 2.31 12.92 2.04
CA ALA A 20 3.62 12.55 1.53
C ALA A 20 4.40 11.68 2.52
N ILE A 21 4.43 12.05 3.80
CA ILE A 21 5.13 11.28 4.85
C ILE A 21 4.48 9.88 5.02
N MET A 22 3.16 9.78 4.91
CA MET A 22 2.46 8.49 5.00
C MET A 22 2.68 7.62 3.76
N LEU A 23 2.80 8.22 2.58
CA LEU A 23 2.98 7.50 1.32
C LEU A 23 4.35 6.85 1.17
N ILE A 24 5.39 7.40 1.80
CA ILE A 24 6.75 6.83 1.74
C ILE A 24 6.75 5.37 2.26
N PRO A 25 6.45 5.09 3.54
CA PRO A 25 6.45 3.71 4.03
C PRO A 25 5.38 2.85 3.37
N GLN A 26 4.24 3.42 3.04
CA GLN A 26 3.16 2.72 2.36
C GLN A 26 3.55 2.27 0.95
N GLY A 27 4.17 3.15 0.16
CA GLY A 27 4.65 2.84 -1.19
C GLY A 27 5.73 1.74 -1.16
N MET A 28 6.68 1.84 -0.24
CA MET A 28 7.71 0.80 -0.05
C MET A 28 7.10 -0.55 0.33
N ALA A 29 6.11 -0.56 1.24
CA ALA A 29 5.42 -1.79 1.63
C ALA A 29 4.67 -2.43 0.45
N TYR A 30 4.02 -1.64 -0.39
CA TYR A 30 3.31 -2.14 -1.57
C TYR A 30 4.24 -2.67 -2.65
N ALA A 31 5.44 -2.07 -2.82
CA ALA A 31 6.46 -2.63 -3.69
C ALA A 31 6.92 -4.02 -3.21
N LEU A 32 7.14 -4.17 -1.90
CA LEU A 32 7.49 -5.48 -1.32
C LEU A 32 6.37 -6.52 -1.51
N ILE A 33 5.10 -6.12 -1.37
CA ILE A 33 3.95 -6.99 -1.67
C ILE A 33 3.95 -7.42 -3.13
N ALA A 34 4.30 -6.52 -4.05
CA ALA A 34 4.43 -6.83 -5.47
C ALA A 34 5.66 -7.68 -5.81
N GLY A 35 6.55 -7.98 -4.84
CA GLY A 35 7.81 -8.69 -5.08
C GLY A 35 8.91 -7.82 -5.68
N LEU A 36 8.77 -6.50 -5.61
CA LEU A 36 9.71 -5.52 -6.15
C LEU A 36 10.55 -4.87 -5.04
N PRO A 37 11.76 -4.39 -5.33
CA PRO A 37 12.53 -3.56 -4.41
C PRO A 37 11.75 -2.30 -3.98
N PRO A 38 11.89 -1.85 -2.71
CA PRO A 38 11.11 -0.74 -2.14
C PRO A 38 11.18 0.57 -2.94
N ILE A 39 12.30 0.82 -3.63
CA ILE A 39 12.52 2.03 -4.42
C ILE A 39 11.47 2.19 -5.54
N TYR A 40 11.02 1.10 -6.15
CA TYR A 40 9.99 1.14 -7.19
C TYR A 40 8.64 1.61 -6.65
N GLY A 41 8.34 1.34 -5.38
CA GLY A 41 7.15 1.86 -4.72
C GLY A 41 7.18 3.37 -4.54
N LEU A 42 8.37 3.94 -4.30
CA LEU A 42 8.54 5.41 -4.23
C LEU A 42 8.36 6.05 -5.61
N TYR A 43 8.89 5.45 -6.68
CA TYR A 43 8.66 5.93 -8.04
C TYR A 43 7.17 5.85 -8.43
N ALA A 44 6.50 4.74 -8.08
CA ALA A 44 5.07 4.58 -8.31
C ALA A 44 4.20 5.53 -7.48
N ALA A 45 4.68 6.01 -6.33
CA ALA A 45 4.00 7.01 -5.53
C ALA A 45 4.19 8.43 -6.07
N LEU A 46 5.41 8.79 -6.50
CA LEU A 46 5.75 10.16 -6.89
C LEU A 46 5.22 10.55 -8.27
N THR A 47 5.56 9.75 -9.29
CA THR A 47 5.30 10.09 -10.70
C THR A 47 3.82 10.27 -11.02
N PRO A 48 2.91 9.34 -10.63
CA PRO A 48 1.50 9.48 -10.94
C PRO A 48 0.85 10.69 -10.27
N GLN A 49 1.29 11.06 -9.06
CA GLN A 49 0.75 12.22 -8.36
C GLN A 49 1.11 13.53 -9.05
N ILE A 50 2.35 13.66 -9.54
CA ILE A 50 2.77 14.84 -10.30
C ILE A 50 1.93 14.95 -11.58
N VAL A 51 1.82 13.85 -12.35
CA VAL A 51 1.02 13.84 -13.57
C VAL A 51 -0.45 14.16 -13.27
N TYR A 52 -1.01 13.57 -12.22
CA TYR A 52 -2.40 13.80 -11.84
C TYR A 52 -2.66 15.23 -11.36
N ALA A 53 -1.69 15.89 -10.72
CA ALA A 53 -1.83 17.28 -10.30
C ALA A 53 -2.07 18.23 -11.50
N PHE A 54 -1.51 17.92 -12.68
CA PHE A 54 -1.68 18.71 -13.90
C PHE A 54 -2.89 18.26 -14.75
N LEU A 55 -3.14 16.98 -14.86
CA LEU A 55 -4.12 16.39 -15.78
C LEU A 55 -5.39 15.90 -15.08
N GLY A 56 -5.37 15.78 -13.76
CA GLY A 56 -6.48 15.21 -13.00
C GLY A 56 -7.71 16.11 -12.95
N THR A 57 -8.88 15.51 -12.97
CA THR A 57 -10.18 16.20 -12.93
C THR A 57 -10.79 16.21 -11.52
N SER A 58 -10.48 15.26 -10.66
CA SER A 58 -11.01 15.17 -9.30
C SER A 58 -10.09 15.81 -8.29
N LYS A 59 -10.64 16.67 -7.44
CA LYS A 59 -9.88 17.32 -6.34
C LYS A 59 -9.71 16.44 -5.12
N GLN A 60 -10.46 15.34 -5.01
CA GLN A 60 -10.46 14.46 -3.85
C GLN A 60 -9.69 13.15 -4.07
N LEU A 61 -9.27 12.88 -5.30
CA LEU A 61 -8.58 11.64 -5.64
C LEU A 61 -7.07 11.81 -5.48
N ALA A 62 -6.45 10.99 -4.63
CA ALA A 62 -5.00 10.81 -4.59
C ALA A 62 -4.64 9.55 -5.39
N VAL A 63 -3.76 9.67 -6.37
CA VAL A 63 -3.29 8.55 -7.19
C VAL A 63 -1.96 8.05 -6.64
N GLY A 64 -1.88 6.75 -6.36
CA GLY A 64 -0.66 6.15 -5.81
C GLY A 64 -0.75 4.63 -5.81
N PRO A 65 0.30 3.94 -5.37
CA PRO A 65 0.30 2.48 -5.28
C PRO A 65 -0.78 1.99 -4.31
N VAL A 66 -1.44 0.89 -4.68
CA VAL A 66 -2.53 0.28 -3.93
C VAL A 66 -2.20 -1.17 -3.64
N ALA A 67 -2.54 -1.65 -2.43
CA ALA A 67 -2.23 -3.02 -1.99
C ALA A 67 -2.82 -4.09 -2.92
N MET A 68 -4.02 -3.84 -3.48
CA MET A 68 -4.69 -4.79 -4.36
C MET A 68 -3.99 -4.96 -5.68
N ASP A 69 -3.59 -3.85 -6.31
CA ASP A 69 -2.85 -3.88 -7.58
C ASP A 69 -1.50 -4.57 -7.37
N SER A 70 -0.85 -4.30 -6.24
CA SER A 70 0.41 -4.96 -5.86
C SER A 70 0.27 -6.47 -5.71
N LEU A 71 -0.83 -6.95 -5.11
CA LEU A 71 -1.14 -8.38 -5.01
C LEU A 71 -1.45 -9.00 -6.38
N LEU A 72 -2.17 -8.29 -7.25
CA LEU A 72 -2.45 -8.75 -8.61
C LEU A 72 -1.17 -8.86 -9.43
N VAL A 73 -0.25 -7.88 -9.33
CA VAL A 73 1.07 -7.94 -9.96
C VAL A 73 1.86 -9.14 -9.46
N ALA A 74 1.92 -9.34 -8.14
CA ALA A 74 2.61 -10.48 -7.54
C ALA A 74 2.03 -11.82 -8.00
N ALA A 75 0.71 -11.93 -8.06
CA ALA A 75 0.03 -13.15 -8.52
C ALA A 75 0.26 -13.41 -10.02
N GLY A 76 0.16 -12.38 -10.85
CA GLY A 76 0.35 -12.48 -12.30
C GLY A 76 1.78 -12.84 -12.68
N LEU A 77 2.77 -12.14 -12.12
CA LEU A 77 4.18 -12.40 -12.39
C LEU A 77 4.67 -13.70 -11.75
N GLY A 78 4.15 -14.04 -10.56
CA GLY A 78 4.48 -15.31 -9.90
C GLY A 78 4.03 -16.53 -10.67
N ALA A 79 2.97 -16.43 -11.47
CA ALA A 79 2.50 -17.51 -12.35
C ALA A 79 3.44 -17.78 -13.54
N LEU A 80 4.31 -16.83 -13.91
CA LEU A 80 5.21 -16.93 -15.07
C LEU A 80 6.52 -17.67 -14.77
N SER A 81 6.72 -18.18 -13.56
CA SER A 81 7.94 -18.92 -13.16
C SER A 81 9.26 -18.21 -13.54
N ILE A 82 9.29 -16.90 -13.36
CA ILE A 82 10.41 -16.04 -13.74
C ILE A 82 11.63 -16.34 -12.87
N VAL A 83 12.77 -16.58 -13.50
CA VAL A 83 14.04 -16.88 -12.82
C VAL A 83 14.89 -15.62 -12.71
N GLY A 84 15.07 -15.14 -11.48
CA GLY A 84 15.97 -14.02 -11.16
C GLY A 84 15.27 -12.66 -10.98
N PRO A 85 15.83 -11.83 -10.07
CA PRO A 85 15.21 -10.55 -9.69
C PRO A 85 15.21 -9.51 -10.83
N SER A 86 16.24 -9.51 -11.70
CA SER A 86 16.32 -8.57 -12.82
C SER A 86 15.23 -8.83 -13.88
N GLN A 87 14.98 -10.08 -14.20
CA GLN A 87 13.91 -10.46 -15.12
C GLN A 87 12.52 -10.14 -14.54
N TYR A 88 12.33 -10.34 -13.23
CA TYR A 88 11.09 -10.00 -12.55
C TYR A 88 10.77 -8.51 -12.65
N ILE A 89 11.77 -7.65 -12.42
CA ILE A 89 11.63 -6.21 -12.55
C ILE A 89 11.27 -5.81 -13.98
N GLN A 90 11.97 -6.37 -14.98
CA GLN A 90 11.67 -6.09 -16.41
C GLN A 90 10.24 -6.47 -16.78
N MET A 91 9.77 -7.63 -16.33
CA MET A 91 8.40 -8.08 -16.58
C MET A 91 7.36 -7.21 -15.85
N ALA A 92 7.67 -6.75 -14.64
CA ALA A 92 6.81 -5.80 -13.92
C ALA A 92 6.70 -4.46 -14.64
N LEU A 93 7.81 -3.94 -15.17
CA LEU A 93 7.83 -2.71 -15.98
C LEU A 93 7.05 -2.88 -17.29
N LEU A 94 7.22 -4.01 -17.96
CA LEU A 94 6.45 -4.32 -19.17
C LEU A 94 4.96 -4.41 -18.89
N LEU A 95 4.58 -5.07 -17.80
CA LEU A 95 3.19 -5.16 -17.35
C LEU A 95 2.61 -3.78 -17.06
N ALA A 96 3.36 -2.92 -16.36
CA ALA A 96 2.94 -1.55 -16.07
C ALA A 96 2.74 -0.73 -17.35
N LEU A 97 3.66 -0.88 -18.33
CA LEU A 97 3.54 -0.22 -19.63
C LEU A 97 2.28 -0.69 -20.37
N LEU A 98 2.06 -2.00 -20.45
CA LEU A 98 0.89 -2.58 -21.14
C LEU A 98 -0.42 -2.11 -20.48
N MET A 99 -0.49 -2.14 -19.15
CA MET A 99 -1.66 -1.62 -18.42
C MET A 99 -1.88 -0.14 -18.69
N GLY A 100 -0.82 0.67 -18.68
CA GLY A 100 -0.90 2.10 -18.99
C GLY A 100 -1.40 2.36 -20.40
N VAL A 101 -0.90 1.65 -21.39
CA VAL A 101 -1.35 1.74 -22.81
C VAL A 101 -2.82 1.35 -22.94
N ILE A 102 -3.23 0.24 -22.34
CA ILE A 102 -4.64 -0.21 -22.37
C ILE A 102 -5.55 0.84 -21.73
N GLN A 103 -5.20 1.34 -20.54
CA GLN A 103 -5.99 2.37 -19.85
C GLN A 103 -6.06 3.67 -20.65
N PHE A 104 -4.95 4.07 -21.28
CA PHE A 104 -4.92 5.24 -22.15
C PHE A 104 -5.83 5.09 -23.37
N LEU A 105 -5.78 3.94 -24.05
CA LEU A 105 -6.66 3.64 -25.19
C LEU A 105 -8.13 3.61 -24.78
N LEU A 106 -8.47 2.98 -23.66
CA LEU A 106 -9.84 2.97 -23.13
C LEU A 106 -10.32 4.39 -22.78
N GLY A 107 -9.44 5.23 -22.24
CA GLY A 107 -9.73 6.63 -21.97
C GLY A 107 -9.98 7.43 -23.25
N LEU A 108 -9.15 7.23 -24.28
CA LEU A 108 -9.27 7.92 -25.58
C LEU A 108 -10.58 7.53 -26.29
N LEU A 109 -10.96 6.26 -26.21
CA LEU A 109 -12.21 5.73 -26.77
C LEU A 109 -13.44 6.09 -25.92
N ARG A 110 -13.25 6.83 -24.81
CA ARG A 110 -14.32 7.21 -23.87
C ARG A 110 -15.11 6.00 -23.35
N MET A 111 -14.44 4.86 -23.18
CA MET A 111 -15.08 3.61 -22.76
C MET A 111 -15.36 3.55 -21.24
N GLY A 112 -15.40 4.68 -20.56
CA GLY A 112 -15.76 4.75 -19.13
C GLY A 112 -17.12 4.15 -18.78
N PHE A 113 -18.02 4.00 -19.80
CA PHE A 113 -19.30 3.32 -19.63
C PHE A 113 -19.16 1.85 -19.25
N ILE A 114 -18.03 1.20 -19.57
CA ILE A 114 -17.77 -0.21 -19.19
C ILE A 114 -17.81 -0.38 -17.67
N VAL A 115 -17.34 0.62 -16.92
CA VAL A 115 -17.37 0.60 -15.46
C VAL A 115 -18.82 0.60 -14.92
N ALA A 116 -19.76 1.17 -15.68
CA ALA A 116 -21.17 1.18 -15.30
C ALA A 116 -21.82 -0.22 -15.36
N PHE A 117 -21.24 -1.16 -16.10
CA PHE A 117 -21.68 -2.55 -16.11
C PHE A 117 -21.28 -3.34 -14.87
N LEU A 118 -20.27 -2.86 -14.13
CA LEU A 118 -19.93 -3.46 -12.83
C LEU A 118 -21.03 -3.10 -11.83
N SER A 119 -21.82 -4.10 -11.45
CA SER A 119 -22.84 -3.90 -10.45
C SER A 119 -22.24 -3.55 -9.07
N LYS A 120 -22.90 -2.69 -8.31
CA LYS A 120 -22.46 -2.31 -6.96
C LYS A 120 -22.19 -3.52 -6.03
N PRO A 121 -22.98 -4.61 -6.05
CA PRO A 121 -22.71 -5.81 -5.26
C PRO A 121 -21.39 -6.48 -5.62
N VAL A 122 -21.00 -6.53 -6.92
CA VAL A 122 -19.74 -7.12 -7.36
C VAL A 122 -18.57 -6.31 -6.83
N ILE A 123 -18.60 -4.99 -6.94
CA ILE A 123 -17.55 -4.10 -6.41
C ILE A 123 -17.45 -4.26 -4.87
N SER A 124 -18.59 -4.28 -4.17
CA SER A 124 -18.62 -4.46 -2.72
C SER A 124 -18.08 -5.83 -2.29
N GLY A 125 -18.45 -6.90 -2.97
CA GLY A 125 -17.91 -8.25 -2.72
C GLY A 125 -16.40 -8.32 -2.94
N PHE A 126 -15.92 -7.76 -4.04
CA PHE A 126 -14.49 -7.70 -4.35
C PHE A 126 -13.69 -6.91 -3.31
N THR A 127 -14.16 -5.72 -2.92
CA THR A 127 -13.49 -4.90 -1.90
C THR A 127 -13.49 -5.57 -0.53
N SER A 128 -14.56 -6.27 -0.15
CA SER A 128 -14.64 -7.01 1.11
C SER A 128 -13.68 -8.20 1.13
N ALA A 129 -13.64 -8.97 0.06
CA ALA A 129 -12.69 -10.09 -0.07
C ALA A 129 -11.24 -9.63 -0.01
N ALA A 130 -10.94 -8.54 -0.70
CA ALA A 130 -9.63 -7.92 -0.68
C ALA A 130 -9.23 -7.42 0.71
N ALA A 131 -10.13 -6.77 1.43
CA ALA A 131 -9.89 -6.30 2.79
C ALA A 131 -9.54 -7.48 3.73
N ILE A 132 -10.22 -8.62 3.59
CA ILE A 132 -9.92 -9.83 4.35
C ILE A 132 -8.53 -10.36 4.01
N ILE A 133 -8.19 -10.48 2.72
CA ILE A 133 -6.88 -10.98 2.28
C ILE A 133 -5.75 -10.05 2.76
N ILE A 134 -5.93 -8.73 2.64
CA ILE A 134 -4.95 -7.76 3.12
C ILE A 134 -4.80 -7.88 4.65
N GLY A 135 -5.91 -7.94 5.38
CA GLY A 135 -5.90 -8.10 6.84
C GLY A 135 -5.17 -9.35 7.28
N LEU A 136 -5.46 -10.50 6.66
CA LEU A 136 -4.76 -11.76 6.94
C LEU A 136 -3.26 -11.66 6.65
N ASN A 137 -2.86 -11.04 5.55
CA ASN A 137 -1.45 -10.83 5.22
C ASN A 137 -0.72 -9.93 6.23
N GLN A 138 -1.42 -9.05 6.94
CA GLN A 138 -0.81 -8.23 8.00
C GLN A 138 -0.51 -9.02 9.28
N ILE A 139 -1.24 -10.11 9.53
CA ILE A 139 -1.05 -10.95 10.73
C ILE A 139 0.37 -11.49 10.81
N LYS A 140 0.97 -11.92 9.70
CA LYS A 140 2.35 -12.42 9.68
C LYS A 140 3.36 -11.37 10.14
N HIS A 141 3.14 -10.10 9.79
CA HIS A 141 4.02 -9.00 10.19
C HIS A 141 3.89 -8.68 11.68
N ILE A 142 2.66 -8.75 12.22
CA ILE A 142 2.40 -8.57 13.66
C ILE A 142 3.02 -9.70 14.46
N LEU A 143 2.93 -10.94 13.97
CA LEU A 143 3.53 -12.11 14.61
C LEU A 143 5.06 -12.21 14.41
N GLY A 144 5.63 -11.41 13.52
CA GLY A 144 7.06 -11.45 13.18
C GLY A 144 7.51 -12.74 12.52
N ILE A 145 6.60 -13.42 11.78
CA ILE A 145 6.87 -14.71 11.15
C ILE A 145 7.19 -14.50 9.67
N SER A 146 8.29 -15.09 9.20
CA SER A 146 8.67 -15.09 7.80
C SER A 146 7.92 -16.19 7.03
N ILE A 147 6.68 -15.90 6.62
CA ILE A 147 5.88 -16.81 5.80
C ILE A 147 5.91 -16.33 4.35
N PRO A 148 6.21 -17.22 3.36
CA PRO A 148 6.09 -16.87 1.94
C PRO A 148 4.67 -16.41 1.62
N GLN A 149 4.56 -15.47 0.67
CA GLN A 149 3.27 -14.96 0.25
C GLN A 149 2.47 -16.08 -0.41
N SER A 150 1.29 -16.35 0.12
CA SER A 150 0.37 -17.33 -0.45
C SER A 150 -0.99 -16.68 -0.69
N ASN A 151 -1.48 -16.78 -1.92
CA ASN A 151 -2.82 -16.32 -2.28
C ASN A 151 -3.92 -17.31 -1.85
N LYS A 152 -3.53 -18.45 -1.27
CA LYS A 152 -4.48 -19.48 -0.82
C LYS A 152 -4.66 -19.39 0.69
N ILE A 153 -5.84 -18.99 1.14
CA ILE A 153 -6.16 -18.76 2.56
C ILE A 153 -5.90 -20.02 3.41
N HIS A 154 -6.25 -21.21 2.91
CA HIS A 154 -6.05 -22.47 3.66
C HIS A 154 -4.57 -22.78 3.89
N ILE A 155 -3.70 -22.50 2.90
CA ILE A 155 -2.24 -22.67 3.04
C ILE A 155 -1.70 -21.65 4.03
N PHE A 156 -2.18 -20.42 4.00
CA PHE A 156 -1.77 -19.38 4.92
C PHE A 156 -2.11 -19.73 6.38
N ILE A 157 -3.34 -20.24 6.63
CA ILE A 157 -3.76 -20.66 7.95
C ILE A 157 -2.92 -21.86 8.44
N SER A 158 -2.69 -22.84 7.59
CA SER A 158 -1.85 -24.02 7.95
C SER A 158 -0.41 -23.63 8.26
N LEU A 159 0.15 -22.67 7.53
CA LEU A 159 1.50 -22.16 7.79
C LEU A 159 1.57 -21.40 9.12
N ILE A 160 0.59 -20.59 9.48
CA ILE A 160 0.54 -19.92 10.79
C ILE A 160 0.47 -20.94 11.92
N ILE A 161 -0.39 -21.96 11.81
CA ILE A 161 -0.55 -22.99 12.84
C ILE A 161 0.76 -23.78 13.02
N ASN A 162 1.44 -24.10 11.93
CA ASN A 162 2.70 -24.85 11.98
C ASN A 162 3.91 -24.00 12.41
N SER A 163 3.81 -22.66 12.34
CA SER A 163 4.90 -21.74 12.66
C SER A 163 4.83 -21.19 14.09
N GLN A 164 4.06 -21.77 14.99
CA GLN A 164 3.88 -21.28 16.37
C GLN A 164 5.20 -21.16 17.14
N THR A 165 6.21 -21.99 16.82
CA THR A 165 7.53 -21.96 17.45
C THR A 165 8.42 -20.80 16.99
N GLN A 166 8.03 -20.08 15.96
CA GLN A 166 8.80 -18.98 15.37
C GLN A 166 8.20 -17.58 15.66
N ILE A 167 7.22 -17.50 16.57
CA ILE A 167 6.59 -16.20 16.91
C ILE A 167 7.62 -15.33 17.62
N ASN A 168 7.84 -14.13 17.04
CA ASN A 168 8.69 -13.13 17.66
C ASN A 168 7.87 -12.27 18.63
N PHE A 169 8.04 -12.52 19.93
CA PHE A 169 7.32 -11.80 20.98
C PHE A 169 7.59 -10.29 20.98
N TYR A 170 8.80 -9.86 20.56
CA TYR A 170 9.12 -8.43 20.44
C TYR A 170 8.31 -7.78 19.32
N ALA A 171 8.21 -8.43 18.16
CA ALA A 171 7.40 -7.94 17.04
C ALA A 171 5.92 -7.88 17.42
N LEU A 172 5.41 -8.89 18.10
CA LEU A 172 4.03 -8.94 18.60
C LEU A 172 3.76 -7.80 19.59
N ALA A 173 4.65 -7.58 20.56
CA ALA A 173 4.50 -6.50 21.54
C ALA A 173 4.48 -5.12 20.86
N ILE A 174 5.43 -4.85 19.96
CA ILE A 174 5.50 -3.60 19.21
C ILE A 174 4.25 -3.43 18.34
N GLY A 175 3.79 -4.48 17.67
CA GLY A 175 2.57 -4.45 16.86
C GLY A 175 1.33 -4.11 17.67
N LEU A 176 1.14 -4.75 18.83
CA LEU A 176 0.01 -4.49 19.73
C LEU A 176 0.06 -3.08 20.33
N ILE A 177 1.24 -2.63 20.76
CA ILE A 177 1.44 -1.26 21.27
C ILE A 177 1.12 -0.25 20.18
N SER A 178 1.57 -0.47 18.95
CA SER A 178 1.28 0.41 17.82
C SER A 178 -0.20 0.51 17.51
N ILE A 179 -0.93 -0.61 17.55
CA ILE A 179 -2.39 -0.63 17.37
C ILE A 179 -3.08 0.12 18.50
N LEU A 180 -2.67 -0.11 19.74
CA LEU A 180 -3.22 0.58 20.90
C LEU A 180 -3.00 2.09 20.80
N LEU A 181 -1.79 2.53 20.45
CA LEU A 181 -1.46 3.94 20.25
C LEU A 181 -2.32 4.57 19.14
N LEU A 182 -2.52 3.88 18.02
CA LEU A 182 -3.42 4.33 16.94
C LEU A 182 -4.83 4.61 17.46
N VAL A 183 -5.39 3.66 18.22
CA VAL A 183 -6.75 3.79 18.76
C VAL A 183 -6.83 4.92 19.78
N VAL A 184 -5.88 5.01 20.70
CA VAL A 184 -5.84 6.04 21.75
C VAL A 184 -5.70 7.43 21.13
N ILE A 185 -4.74 7.64 20.24
CA ILE A 185 -4.51 8.95 19.61
C ILE A 185 -5.75 9.38 18.82
N LYS A 186 -6.34 8.46 18.05
CA LYS A 186 -7.56 8.75 17.27
C LYS A 186 -8.74 9.12 18.17
N LYS A 187 -8.84 8.50 19.36
CA LYS A 187 -9.93 8.79 20.33
C LYS A 187 -9.69 10.09 21.09
N CYS A 188 -8.43 10.42 21.42
CA CYS A 188 -8.07 11.63 22.16
C CYS A 188 -8.14 12.88 21.29
N ASN A 189 -7.65 12.82 20.06
CA ASN A 189 -7.65 13.99 19.17
C ASN A 189 -7.77 13.58 17.68
N SER A 190 -8.98 13.73 17.15
CA SER A 190 -9.29 13.43 15.75
C SER A 190 -8.56 14.31 14.73
N LYS A 191 -7.95 15.44 15.16
CA LYS A 191 -7.21 16.35 14.27
C LYS A 191 -5.78 15.91 14.01
N ILE A 192 -5.23 15.03 14.85
CA ILE A 192 -3.87 14.54 14.72
C ILE A 192 -3.89 13.30 13.82
N PRO A 193 -3.08 13.24 12.76
CA PRO A 193 -2.96 12.04 11.94
C PRO A 193 -2.26 10.92 12.74
N SER A 194 -3.05 10.09 13.42
CA SER A 194 -2.57 9.05 14.34
C SER A 194 -1.58 8.09 13.67
N ALA A 195 -1.80 7.76 12.39
CA ALA A 195 -0.90 6.90 11.64
C ALA A 195 0.51 7.50 11.50
N LEU A 196 0.60 8.81 11.24
CA LEU A 196 1.88 9.52 11.12
C LEU A 196 2.66 9.51 12.45
N VAL A 197 1.97 9.76 13.57
CA VAL A 197 2.59 9.75 14.90
C VAL A 197 3.16 8.36 15.22
N VAL A 198 2.39 7.30 14.94
CA VAL A 198 2.84 5.93 15.20
C VAL A 198 4.02 5.56 14.32
N VAL A 199 4.03 5.95 13.03
CA VAL A 199 5.16 5.71 12.14
C VAL A 199 6.43 6.41 12.65
N ILE A 200 6.33 7.69 13.06
CA ILE A 200 7.47 8.43 13.60
C ILE A 200 8.01 7.74 14.87
N ILE A 201 7.14 7.39 15.80
CA ILE A 201 7.54 6.70 17.04
C ILE A 201 8.20 5.36 16.72
N SER A 202 7.63 4.58 15.82
CA SER A 202 8.19 3.28 15.42
C SER A 202 9.54 3.42 14.73
N CYS A 203 9.71 4.42 13.85
CA CYS A 203 10.99 4.71 13.23
C CYS A 203 12.04 5.14 14.26
N LEU A 204 11.69 5.98 15.22
CA LEU A 204 12.61 6.40 16.27
C LEU A 204 13.04 5.23 17.16
N LEU A 205 12.13 4.31 17.49
CA LEU A 205 12.45 3.10 18.25
C LEU A 205 13.39 2.16 17.47
N TYR A 206 13.20 2.08 16.14
CA TYR A 206 14.05 1.23 15.29
C TYR A 206 15.43 1.83 15.03
N THR A 207 15.54 3.16 14.97
CA THR A 207 16.81 3.88 14.75
C THR A 207 17.58 4.16 16.03
N SER A 208 17.05 3.78 17.21
CA SER A 208 17.79 3.86 18.47
C SER A 208 19.03 2.93 18.36
N PRO A 209 20.26 3.47 18.52
CA PRO A 209 21.47 2.68 18.38
C PRO A 209 21.45 1.52 19.38
N SER A 210 21.60 0.33 18.86
CA SER A 210 21.82 -0.86 19.69
C SER A 210 23.13 -0.66 20.45
N PRO A 211 23.19 -0.88 21.77
CA PRO A 211 24.43 -0.74 22.54
C PRO A 211 25.45 -1.84 22.24
N ARG A 212 25.46 -2.40 21.03
CA ARG A 212 26.33 -3.50 20.58
C ARG A 212 27.10 -3.20 19.30
N ASP A 213 27.39 -1.96 19.01
CA ASP A 213 28.40 -1.55 18.01
C ASP A 213 29.56 -0.83 18.73
#